data_4f7129460a54c8bc4c92fbaf37d78155
#
_entry.id   4f7129460a54c8bc4c92fbaf37d78155
#
_cell.length_a   1.000
_cell.length_b   1.000
_cell.length_c   1.000
_cell.angle_alpha   90.00
_cell.angle_beta   90.00
_cell.angle_gamma   90.00
#
_symmetry.space_group_name_H-M   'P 1'
#
loop_
_entity.id
_entity.type
_entity.pdbx_description
1 polymer ?
#
loop_
_entity_poly.entity_id
_entity_poly.type
_entity_poly.pdbx_seq_one_letter_code
_entity_poly.pdbx_strand_id
1 'polypeptide(L)'
;MIKLALISEGVNTWPVYVAQSLGFWRDAGVEVNLTVTGSSILQIEQLKSGGFDIGFQQVDHIVRGVELGADLFIFMGQSQAPELSLMVSRDIDTIADLKGKNIVVDDARTGYSLLLKKLFAQHGLKESDTLFKNFGGSQERFDAMKNGEGSACFINAPFDCNLITARLKRLATLSDYFPAYPGPIAATRRAWAREHKAELIAFIRGYNQAYAWLQDGANQAAAIAMLPARLDTPADAAVQALQRIFSRPRPRITEDGVRQAAELVWMAEQFSQAKGEPAKYMDLSYLQAAEG
;
A
#
# COMPACT_ATOMS: atom_id res chain seq x y z
N MET A 1 -23.10 -6.14 5.67
CA MET A 1 -22.26 -4.92 5.63
C MET A 1 -20.81 -5.29 5.94
N ILE A 2 -19.88 -5.00 5.03
CA ILE A 2 -18.44 -5.32 5.14
C ILE A 2 -17.72 -4.19 5.88
N LYS A 3 -16.96 -4.51 6.92
CA LYS A 3 -16.11 -3.55 7.63
C LYS A 3 -14.73 -3.51 6.95
N LEU A 4 -14.50 -2.48 6.13
CA LEU A 4 -13.27 -2.26 5.38
C LEU A 4 -12.33 -1.31 6.12
N ALA A 5 -11.06 -1.68 6.22
CA ALA A 5 -10.02 -0.84 6.79
C ALA A 5 -8.95 -0.44 5.79
N LEU A 6 -8.58 0.83 5.80
CA LEU A 6 -7.38 1.37 5.16
C LEU A 6 -6.39 1.79 6.25
N ILE A 7 -5.08 1.68 5.97
CA ILE A 7 -4.05 2.22 6.88
C ILE A 7 -4.03 3.74 6.76
N SER A 8 -3.94 4.23 5.54
CA SER A 8 -3.91 5.66 5.22
C SER A 8 -4.65 5.92 3.93
N GLU A 9 -5.02 7.16 3.72
CA GLU A 9 -5.60 7.64 2.48
C GLU A 9 -4.51 8.02 1.48
N GLY A 10 -4.89 8.06 0.21
CA GLY A 10 -4.01 8.42 -0.89
C GLY A 10 -4.61 8.01 -2.22
N VAL A 11 -3.88 8.23 -3.29
CA VAL A 11 -4.33 7.89 -4.64
C VAL A 11 -4.51 6.38 -4.83
N ASN A 12 -3.71 5.56 -4.14
CA ASN A 12 -3.86 4.10 -4.19
C ASN A 12 -5.22 3.61 -3.69
N THR A 13 -5.88 4.40 -2.84
CA THR A 13 -7.22 4.09 -2.31
C THR A 13 -8.35 4.73 -3.13
N TRP A 14 -8.04 5.41 -4.22
CA TRP A 14 -9.03 6.06 -5.07
C TRP A 14 -10.16 5.13 -5.55
N PRO A 15 -9.90 3.87 -5.96
CA PRO A 15 -10.99 2.97 -6.32
C PRO A 15 -12.00 2.73 -5.20
N VAL A 16 -11.57 2.82 -3.93
CA VAL A 16 -12.44 2.71 -2.75
C VAL A 16 -13.41 3.89 -2.70
N TYR A 17 -12.91 5.11 -2.90
CA TYR A 17 -13.76 6.31 -2.90
C TYR A 17 -14.74 6.32 -4.07
N VAL A 18 -14.28 5.91 -5.26
CA VAL A 18 -15.12 5.81 -6.46
C VAL A 18 -16.19 4.75 -6.27
N ALA A 19 -15.85 3.55 -5.78
CA ALA A 19 -16.80 2.47 -5.56
C ALA A 19 -17.90 2.88 -4.55
N GLN A 20 -17.52 3.62 -3.52
CA GLN A 20 -18.46 4.13 -2.52
C GLN A 20 -19.34 5.25 -3.08
N SER A 21 -18.73 6.25 -3.72
CA SER A 21 -19.43 7.46 -4.21
C SER A 21 -20.36 7.16 -5.38
N LEU A 22 -19.98 6.27 -6.29
CA LEU A 22 -20.79 5.89 -7.44
C LEU A 22 -21.71 4.68 -7.16
N GLY A 23 -21.62 4.10 -5.96
CA GLY A 23 -22.50 3.01 -5.55
C GLY A 23 -22.18 1.66 -6.17
N PHE A 24 -20.99 1.44 -6.73
CA PHE A 24 -20.62 0.17 -7.37
C PHE A 24 -20.71 -1.03 -6.44
N TRP A 25 -20.42 -0.86 -5.16
CA TRP A 25 -20.61 -1.92 -4.16
C TRP A 25 -22.09 -2.19 -3.87
N ARG A 26 -22.90 -1.13 -3.73
CA ARG A 26 -24.35 -1.28 -3.54
C ARG A 26 -24.98 -1.99 -4.74
N ASP A 27 -24.59 -1.63 -5.96
CA ASP A 27 -25.10 -2.22 -7.20
C ASP A 27 -24.62 -3.68 -7.35
N ALA A 28 -23.46 -4.03 -6.77
CA ALA A 28 -23.00 -5.41 -6.64
C ALA A 28 -23.65 -6.19 -5.48
N GLY A 29 -24.54 -5.56 -4.69
CA GLY A 29 -25.29 -6.20 -3.61
C GLY A 29 -24.59 -6.20 -2.24
N VAL A 30 -23.57 -5.36 -2.03
CA VAL A 30 -22.88 -5.25 -0.75
C VAL A 30 -22.81 -3.80 -0.24
N GLU A 31 -22.91 -3.66 1.06
CA GLU A 31 -22.64 -2.42 1.76
C GLU A 31 -21.25 -2.47 2.39
N VAL A 32 -20.51 -1.38 2.29
CA VAL A 32 -19.14 -1.26 2.81
C VAL A 32 -19.05 -0.08 3.76
N ASN A 33 -18.61 -0.35 4.98
CA ASN A 33 -18.28 0.65 5.97
C ASN A 33 -16.77 0.83 6.04
N LEU A 34 -16.28 2.02 5.69
CA LEU A 34 -14.86 2.34 5.57
C LEU A 34 -14.33 2.98 6.86
N THR A 35 -13.21 2.48 7.34
CA THR A 35 -12.42 3.07 8.43
C THR A 35 -10.98 3.30 8.00
N VAL A 36 -10.43 4.48 8.27
CA VAL A 36 -9.01 4.79 8.12
C VAL A 36 -8.36 4.71 9.51
N THR A 37 -7.41 3.80 9.69
CA THR A 37 -6.87 3.48 11.02
C THR A 37 -5.68 4.35 11.41
N GLY A 38 -4.96 4.93 10.46
CA GLY A 38 -3.70 5.66 10.69
C GLY A 38 -2.54 4.77 11.16
N SER A 39 -2.79 3.47 11.38
CA SER A 39 -1.82 2.53 11.93
C SER A 39 -1.94 1.15 11.31
N SER A 40 -0.85 0.67 10.71
CA SER A 40 -0.77 -0.68 10.16
C SER A 40 -0.85 -1.77 11.25
N ILE A 41 -0.29 -1.50 12.43
CA ILE A 41 -0.32 -2.42 13.58
C ILE A 41 -1.74 -2.55 14.10
N LEU A 42 -2.43 -1.43 14.34
CA LEU A 42 -3.83 -1.47 14.78
C LEU A 42 -4.71 -2.20 13.77
N GLN A 43 -4.55 -1.91 12.48
CA GLN A 43 -5.35 -2.54 11.44
C GLN A 43 -5.15 -4.05 11.40
N ILE A 44 -3.90 -4.55 11.42
CA ILE A 44 -3.65 -6.00 11.35
C ILE A 44 -4.18 -6.73 12.58
N GLU A 45 -4.08 -6.16 13.77
CA GLU A 45 -4.64 -6.77 14.99
C GLU A 45 -6.17 -6.83 14.94
N GLN A 46 -6.83 -5.77 14.47
CA GLN A 46 -8.27 -5.76 14.30
C GLN A 46 -8.74 -6.69 13.16
N LEU A 47 -7.96 -6.84 12.10
CA LEU A 47 -8.27 -7.79 11.03
C LEU A 47 -8.18 -9.25 11.55
N LYS A 48 -7.16 -9.58 12.33
CA LYS A 48 -6.97 -10.90 12.96
C LYS A 48 -8.12 -11.23 13.91
N SER A 49 -8.53 -10.28 14.73
CA SER A 49 -9.58 -10.48 15.75
C SER A 49 -11.02 -10.37 15.23
N GLY A 50 -11.24 -9.93 13.98
CA GLY A 50 -12.58 -9.75 13.41
C GLY A 50 -13.19 -8.37 13.64
N GLY A 51 -12.41 -7.43 14.14
CA GLY A 51 -12.82 -6.02 14.19
C GLY A 51 -13.05 -5.45 12.80
N PHE A 52 -12.23 -5.85 11.82
CA PHE A 52 -12.43 -5.61 10.39
C PHE A 52 -12.62 -6.94 9.65
N ASP A 53 -13.33 -6.89 8.52
CA ASP A 53 -13.55 -8.03 7.63
C ASP A 53 -12.52 -8.05 6.48
N ILE A 54 -12.25 -6.88 5.89
CA ILE A 54 -11.26 -6.69 4.84
C ILE A 54 -10.29 -5.58 5.27
N GLY A 55 -9.00 -5.80 5.06
CA GLY A 55 -7.95 -4.80 5.25
C GLY A 55 -7.12 -4.59 4.00
N PHE A 56 -6.93 -3.32 3.58
CA PHE A 56 -5.87 -2.99 2.64
C PHE A 56 -4.57 -2.83 3.42
N GLN A 57 -3.67 -3.77 3.22
CA GLN A 57 -2.46 -3.96 3.99
C GLN A 57 -1.23 -4.06 3.09
N GLN A 58 -0.06 -4.14 3.70
CA GLN A 58 1.15 -4.56 3.03
C GLN A 58 1.34 -6.07 3.18
N VAL A 59 1.96 -6.68 2.19
CA VAL A 59 2.13 -8.13 2.11
C VAL A 59 2.90 -8.72 3.29
N ASP A 60 3.91 -8.00 3.81
CA ASP A 60 4.73 -8.44 4.94
C ASP A 60 3.92 -8.61 6.23
N HIS A 61 2.91 -7.76 6.47
CA HIS A 61 2.01 -7.90 7.63
C HIS A 61 1.20 -9.20 7.57
N ILE A 62 0.74 -9.58 6.38
CA ILE A 62 -0.02 -10.82 6.21
C ILE A 62 0.90 -12.03 6.36
N VAL A 63 2.08 -12.01 5.73
CA VAL A 63 3.09 -13.08 5.87
C VAL A 63 3.44 -13.27 7.35
N ARG A 64 3.81 -12.20 8.04
CA ARG A 64 4.15 -12.24 9.47
C ARG A 64 2.98 -12.74 10.33
N GLY A 65 1.77 -12.22 10.07
CA GLY A 65 0.56 -12.64 10.78
C GLY A 65 0.27 -14.13 10.63
N VAL A 66 0.36 -14.66 9.41
CA VAL A 66 0.14 -16.08 9.12
C VAL A 66 1.19 -16.96 9.79
N GLU A 67 2.47 -16.57 9.79
CA GLU A 67 3.52 -17.31 10.47
C GLU A 67 3.37 -17.32 11.99
N LEU A 68 2.73 -16.30 12.54
CA LEU A 68 2.34 -16.22 13.95
C LEU A 68 0.98 -16.86 14.25
N GLY A 69 0.41 -17.62 13.29
CA GLY A 69 -0.80 -18.43 13.48
C GLY A 69 -2.13 -17.72 13.14
N ALA A 70 -2.10 -16.54 12.51
CA ALA A 70 -3.34 -15.87 12.09
C ALA A 70 -3.98 -16.56 10.88
N ASP A 71 -5.32 -16.67 10.88
CA ASP A 71 -6.11 -17.22 9.77
C ASP A 71 -6.34 -16.18 8.66
N LEU A 72 -5.25 -15.62 8.12
CA LEU A 72 -5.29 -14.57 7.11
C LEU A 72 -4.85 -15.07 5.74
N PHE A 73 -5.34 -14.41 4.69
CA PHE A 73 -4.80 -14.57 3.34
C PHE A 73 -5.06 -13.34 2.48
N ILE A 74 -4.24 -13.20 1.44
CA ILE A 74 -4.33 -12.17 0.41
C ILE A 74 -5.24 -12.69 -0.70
N PHE A 75 -6.27 -11.92 -1.07
CA PHE A 75 -7.20 -12.31 -2.13
C PHE A 75 -7.11 -11.44 -3.40
N MET A 76 -6.49 -10.25 -3.33
CA MET A 76 -6.21 -9.40 -4.50
C MET A 76 -5.06 -8.43 -4.24
N GLY A 77 -4.41 -7.98 -5.31
CA GLY A 77 -3.47 -6.87 -5.28
C GLY A 77 -4.15 -5.53 -5.53
N GLN A 78 -3.63 -4.48 -4.94
CA GLN A 78 -3.99 -3.09 -5.21
C GLN A 78 -3.05 -2.47 -6.24
N SER A 79 -1.75 -2.75 -6.13
CA SER A 79 -0.72 -2.37 -7.11
C SER A 79 0.29 -3.50 -7.32
N GLN A 80 0.93 -3.55 -8.50
CA GLN A 80 1.91 -4.61 -8.83
C GLN A 80 3.23 -4.42 -8.11
N ALA A 81 3.66 -3.17 -7.97
CA ALA A 81 4.89 -2.81 -7.30
C ALA A 81 4.62 -1.65 -6.35
N PRO A 82 5.48 -1.43 -5.36
CA PRO A 82 5.32 -0.30 -4.47
C PRO A 82 5.38 1.02 -5.25
N GLU A 83 4.25 1.68 -5.39
CA GLU A 83 4.14 3.01 -6.01
C GLU A 83 4.62 4.10 -5.03
N LEU A 84 5.76 3.84 -4.40
CA LEU A 84 6.38 4.75 -3.45
C LEU A 84 7.54 5.49 -4.09
N SER A 85 7.56 6.80 -3.88
CA SER A 85 8.69 7.67 -4.22
C SER A 85 9.62 7.84 -3.02
N LEU A 86 10.91 7.68 -3.23
CA LEU A 86 11.94 8.13 -2.29
C LEU A 86 12.09 9.64 -2.46
N MET A 87 11.40 10.38 -1.60
CA MET A 87 11.50 11.83 -1.54
C MET A 87 12.64 12.23 -0.63
N VAL A 88 13.44 13.22 -1.06
CA VAL A 88 14.62 13.67 -0.33
C VAL A 88 14.71 15.17 -0.25
N SER A 89 15.47 15.68 0.72
CA SER A 89 15.87 17.07 0.80
C SER A 89 16.71 17.47 -0.42
N ARG A 90 16.76 18.75 -0.72
CA ARG A 90 17.40 19.26 -1.95
C ARG A 90 18.89 19.01 -2.06
N ASP A 91 19.57 18.92 -0.93
CA ASP A 91 21.01 18.66 -0.80
C ASP A 91 21.40 17.20 -1.03
N ILE A 92 20.44 16.31 -1.25
CA ILE A 92 20.67 14.87 -1.47
C ILE A 92 20.57 14.58 -2.97
N ASP A 93 21.66 14.22 -3.61
CA ASP A 93 21.70 13.91 -5.05
C ASP A 93 21.78 12.41 -5.35
N THR A 94 22.31 11.64 -4.42
CA THR A 94 22.45 10.18 -4.53
C THR A 94 21.98 9.46 -3.28
N ILE A 95 21.75 8.16 -3.38
CA ILE A 95 21.40 7.34 -2.19
C ILE A 95 22.56 7.34 -1.18
N ALA A 96 23.80 7.43 -1.64
CA ALA A 96 24.98 7.48 -0.79
C ALA A 96 25.02 8.73 0.12
N ASP A 97 24.44 9.86 -0.32
CA ASP A 97 24.37 11.11 0.45
C ASP A 97 23.41 11.00 1.67
N LEU A 98 22.66 9.91 1.76
CA LEU A 98 21.81 9.62 2.91
C LEU A 98 22.59 9.11 4.13
N LYS A 99 23.90 8.93 4.01
CA LYS A 99 24.76 8.58 5.16
C LYS A 99 24.69 9.63 6.26
N GLY A 100 24.39 9.19 7.48
CA GLY A 100 24.23 10.06 8.66
C GLY A 100 22.88 10.81 8.71
N LYS A 101 21.98 10.58 7.76
CA LYS A 101 20.70 11.31 7.65
C LYS A 101 19.55 10.60 8.36
N ASN A 102 18.55 11.38 8.75
CA ASN A 102 17.29 10.87 9.28
C ASN A 102 16.37 10.42 8.15
N ILE A 103 15.90 9.18 8.23
CA ILE A 103 14.98 8.58 7.28
C ILE A 103 13.61 8.43 7.96
N VAL A 104 12.62 9.13 7.43
CA VAL A 104 11.25 9.11 7.96
C VAL A 104 10.50 7.90 7.39
N VAL A 105 9.99 7.06 8.26
CA VAL A 105 9.23 5.84 7.92
C VAL A 105 7.97 5.72 8.76
N ASP A 106 7.07 4.80 8.39
CA ASP A 106 5.93 4.44 9.23
C ASP A 106 6.38 3.66 10.47
N ASP A 107 7.10 2.57 10.29
CA ASP A 107 7.85 1.84 11.32
C ASP A 107 9.05 1.18 10.64
N ALA A 108 10.19 1.17 11.32
CA ALA A 108 11.46 0.65 10.77
C ALA A 108 11.45 -0.87 10.49
N ARG A 109 10.41 -1.59 10.91
CA ARG A 109 10.23 -3.05 10.73
C ARG A 109 9.23 -3.40 9.63
N THR A 110 8.56 -2.43 9.02
CA THR A 110 7.60 -2.69 7.95
C THR A 110 8.29 -3.13 6.65
N GLY A 111 7.54 -3.79 5.77
CA GLY A 111 8.06 -4.29 4.50
C GLY A 111 8.71 -3.21 3.65
N TYR A 112 8.13 -2.01 3.60
CA TYR A 112 8.72 -0.89 2.85
C TYR A 112 10.00 -0.37 3.49
N SER A 113 10.10 -0.34 4.81
CA SER A 113 11.34 0.02 5.50
C SER A 113 12.44 -1.04 5.26
N LEU A 114 12.08 -2.32 5.21
CA LEU A 114 13.00 -3.41 4.86
C LEU A 114 13.48 -3.29 3.42
N LEU A 115 12.59 -2.96 2.47
CA LEU A 115 12.98 -2.68 1.08
C LEU A 115 13.92 -1.47 0.99
N LEU A 116 13.67 -0.42 1.77
CA LEU A 116 14.54 0.76 1.81
C LEU A 116 15.93 0.40 2.34
N LYS A 117 16.02 -0.38 3.41
CA LYS A 117 17.30 -0.90 3.92
C LYS A 117 18.02 -1.74 2.87
N LYS A 118 17.31 -2.59 2.13
CA LYS A 118 17.87 -3.37 1.02
C LYS A 118 18.37 -2.47 -0.12
N LEU A 119 17.60 -1.44 -0.49
CA LEU A 119 18.01 -0.45 -1.48
C LEU A 119 19.28 0.28 -1.04
N PHE A 120 19.35 0.71 0.20
CA PHE A 120 20.54 1.37 0.76
C PHE A 120 21.76 0.45 0.71
N ALA A 121 21.62 -0.82 1.08
CA ALA A 121 22.68 -1.81 1.02
C ALA A 121 23.21 -2.01 -0.42
N GLN A 122 22.34 -2.00 -1.44
CA GLN A 122 22.74 -2.06 -2.85
C GLN A 122 23.59 -0.85 -3.28
N HIS A 123 23.48 0.27 -2.56
CA HIS A 123 24.26 1.49 -2.79
C HIS A 123 25.38 1.70 -1.75
N GLY A 124 25.76 0.63 -1.04
CA GLY A 124 26.92 0.64 -0.13
C GLY A 124 26.67 1.23 1.26
N LEU A 125 25.41 1.57 1.60
CA LEU A 125 25.04 2.01 2.94
C LEU A 125 24.70 0.81 3.83
N LYS A 126 25.23 0.81 5.04
CA LYS A 126 24.85 -0.14 6.10
C LYS A 126 23.63 0.40 6.87
N GLU A 127 22.92 -0.46 7.56
CA GLU A 127 21.79 -0.04 8.42
C GLU A 127 22.22 0.99 9.47
N SER A 128 23.42 0.84 10.02
CA SER A 128 24.02 1.78 10.98
C SER A 128 24.40 3.14 10.40
N ASP A 129 24.41 3.28 9.08
CA ASP A 129 24.78 4.54 8.41
C ASP A 129 23.62 5.53 8.32
N THR A 130 22.38 5.13 8.65
CA THR A 130 21.18 5.98 8.60
C THR A 130 20.35 5.85 9.87
N LEU A 131 19.56 6.87 10.20
CA LEU A 131 18.70 6.89 11.37
C LEU A 131 17.23 6.81 10.94
N PHE A 132 16.64 5.62 11.07
CA PHE A 132 15.22 5.43 10.83
C PHE A 132 14.38 6.01 11.97
N LYS A 133 13.44 6.91 11.63
CA LYS A 133 12.54 7.55 12.56
C LYS A 133 11.08 7.21 12.23
N ASN A 134 10.37 6.65 13.19
CA ASN A 134 8.97 6.24 13.05
C ASN A 134 8.05 7.45 13.21
N PHE A 135 7.24 7.75 12.19
CA PHE A 135 6.27 8.85 12.19
C PHE A 135 4.83 8.37 11.95
N GLY A 136 4.64 7.15 11.45
CA GLY A 136 3.30 6.62 11.16
C GLY A 136 2.91 6.72 9.68
N GLY A 137 1.66 7.06 9.39
CA GLY A 137 1.06 7.04 8.06
C GLY A 137 1.65 8.06 7.07
N SER A 138 1.05 8.11 5.88
CA SER A 138 1.57 9.00 4.82
C SER A 138 1.42 10.47 5.16
N GLN A 139 0.35 10.86 5.87
CA GLN A 139 0.14 12.25 6.27
C GLN A 139 1.21 12.70 7.27
N GLU A 140 1.47 11.90 8.29
CA GLU A 140 2.44 12.20 9.34
C GLU A 140 3.86 12.29 8.76
N ARG A 141 4.20 11.41 7.81
CA ARG A 141 5.48 11.45 7.10
C ARG A 141 5.61 12.67 6.19
N PHE A 142 4.54 13.05 5.52
CA PHE A 142 4.49 14.27 4.70
C PHE A 142 4.76 15.50 5.57
N ASP A 143 4.09 15.62 6.71
CA ASP A 143 4.25 16.75 7.62
C ASP A 143 5.67 16.79 8.20
N ALA A 144 6.22 15.65 8.60
CA ALA A 144 7.60 15.55 9.07
C ALA A 144 8.62 16.03 8.03
N MET A 145 8.48 15.61 6.77
CA MET A 145 9.36 16.04 5.68
C MET A 145 9.23 17.53 5.41
N LYS A 146 8.00 18.06 5.38
CA LYS A 146 7.72 19.47 5.18
C LYS A 146 8.32 20.34 6.28
N ASN A 147 8.30 19.85 7.50
CA ASN A 147 8.86 20.53 8.68
C ASN A 147 10.39 20.36 8.82
N GLY A 148 11.02 19.58 7.92
CA GLY A 148 12.49 19.38 7.97
C GLY A 148 12.95 18.39 9.05
N GLU A 149 12.06 17.53 9.56
CA GLU A 149 12.37 16.55 10.62
C GLU A 149 13.12 15.33 10.08
N GLY A 150 13.14 15.16 8.72
CA GLY A 150 13.86 14.12 8.02
C GLY A 150 14.47 14.59 6.72
N SER A 151 15.46 13.85 6.25
CA SER A 151 16.15 14.10 4.97
C SER A 151 15.63 13.22 3.84
N ALA A 152 14.95 12.13 4.15
CA ALA A 152 14.34 11.24 3.17
C ALA A 152 13.12 10.52 3.74
N CYS A 153 12.16 10.19 2.88
CA CYS A 153 11.04 9.29 3.20
C CYS A 153 10.58 8.53 1.97
N PHE A 154 10.02 7.32 2.16
CA PHE A 154 9.13 6.71 1.18
C PHE A 154 7.72 7.21 1.39
N ILE A 155 7.11 7.69 0.31
CA ILE A 155 5.76 8.23 0.35
C ILE A 155 5.03 8.01 -0.98
N ASN A 156 3.72 7.79 -0.90
CA ASN A 156 2.87 7.58 -2.05
C ASN A 156 2.25 8.89 -2.57
N ALA A 157 1.68 8.82 -3.76
CA ALA A 157 0.85 9.91 -4.28
C ALA A 157 -0.43 10.08 -3.44
N PRO A 158 -0.93 11.34 -3.27
CA PRO A 158 -0.44 12.57 -3.88
C PRO A 158 0.70 13.26 -3.09
N PHE A 159 1.05 12.75 -1.93
CA PHE A 159 1.99 13.39 -1.01
C PHE A 159 3.37 13.62 -1.63
N ASP A 160 3.87 12.69 -2.46
CA ASP A 160 5.13 12.87 -3.16
C ASP A 160 5.08 14.07 -4.15
N CYS A 161 3.97 14.25 -4.86
CA CYS A 161 3.79 15.41 -5.74
C CYS A 161 3.72 16.71 -4.92
N ASN A 162 3.02 16.70 -3.79
CA ASN A 162 2.93 17.84 -2.89
C ASN A 162 4.29 18.20 -2.29
N LEU A 163 5.15 17.23 -1.99
CA LEU A 163 6.52 17.48 -1.51
C LEU A 163 7.40 18.09 -2.60
N ILE A 164 7.20 17.74 -3.88
CA ILE A 164 7.90 18.40 -5.00
C ILE A 164 7.53 19.90 -5.05
N THR A 165 6.25 20.20 -4.91
CA THR A 165 5.77 21.60 -4.81
C THR A 165 6.38 22.32 -3.61
N ALA A 166 6.57 21.62 -2.49
CA ALA A 166 7.26 22.13 -1.29
C ALA A 166 8.80 22.16 -1.44
N ARG A 167 9.31 21.98 -2.65
CA ARG A 167 10.74 22.05 -3.01
C ARG A 167 11.62 20.89 -2.52
N LEU A 168 11.06 19.75 -2.17
CA LEU A 168 11.81 18.50 -2.07
C LEU A 168 11.94 17.86 -3.46
N LYS A 169 12.77 16.84 -3.60
CA LYS A 169 12.92 16.15 -4.89
C LYS A 169 12.68 14.64 -4.75
N ARG A 170 12.21 14.04 -5.84
CA ARG A 170 12.14 12.59 -5.97
C ARG A 170 13.50 12.08 -6.42
N LEU A 171 14.12 11.24 -5.61
CA LEU A 171 15.41 10.63 -5.92
C LEU A 171 15.24 9.30 -6.67
N ALA A 172 14.22 8.51 -6.31
CA ALA A 172 13.96 7.21 -6.89
C ALA A 172 12.48 6.83 -6.73
N THR A 173 12.04 5.84 -7.50
CA THR A 173 10.77 5.13 -7.31
C THR A 173 11.08 3.69 -6.91
N LEU A 174 10.41 3.16 -5.91
CA LEU A 174 10.71 1.83 -5.38
C LEU A 174 10.49 0.73 -6.42
N SER A 175 9.50 0.90 -7.29
CA SER A 175 9.22 0.00 -8.41
C SER A 175 10.36 -0.14 -9.42
N ASP A 176 11.25 0.85 -9.52
CA ASP A 176 12.42 0.78 -10.41
C ASP A 176 13.47 -0.24 -9.91
N TYR A 177 13.48 -0.48 -8.60
CA TYR A 177 14.41 -1.41 -7.96
C TYR A 177 13.79 -2.76 -7.60
N PHE A 178 12.49 -2.77 -7.30
CA PHE A 178 11.76 -3.97 -6.85
C PHE A 178 10.43 -4.15 -7.62
N PRO A 179 10.47 -4.35 -8.94
CA PRO A 179 9.28 -4.36 -9.79
C PRO A 179 8.34 -5.54 -9.51
N ALA A 180 8.85 -6.65 -8.99
CA ALA A 180 8.03 -7.83 -8.64
C ALA A 180 7.46 -7.76 -7.22
N TYR A 181 7.98 -6.88 -6.36
CA TYR A 181 7.46 -6.76 -5.00
C TYR A 181 6.04 -6.20 -5.03
N PRO A 182 5.07 -6.83 -4.35
CA PRO A 182 3.70 -6.35 -4.35
C PRO A 182 3.59 -4.97 -3.69
N GLY A 183 2.78 -4.11 -4.27
CA GLY A 183 2.28 -2.94 -3.58
C GLY A 183 1.25 -3.33 -2.50
N PRO A 184 0.42 -2.40 -2.05
CA PRO A 184 -0.66 -2.73 -1.15
C PRO A 184 -1.54 -3.85 -1.69
N ILE A 185 -2.01 -4.70 -0.81
CA ILE A 185 -2.86 -5.86 -1.09
C ILE A 185 -4.14 -5.77 -0.27
N ALA A 186 -5.17 -6.51 -0.67
CA ALA A 186 -6.35 -6.73 0.15
C ALA A 186 -6.32 -8.14 0.75
N ALA A 187 -6.58 -8.20 2.04
CA ALA A 187 -6.57 -9.43 2.82
C ALA A 187 -7.81 -9.55 3.72
N THR A 188 -8.11 -10.78 4.07
CA THR A 188 -9.20 -11.14 4.98
C THR A 188 -8.88 -12.44 5.72
N ARG A 189 -9.74 -12.83 6.68
CA ARG A 189 -9.67 -14.15 7.34
C ARG A 189 -10.24 -15.25 6.43
N ARG A 190 -9.59 -16.42 6.39
CA ARG A 190 -10.08 -17.57 5.62
C ARG A 190 -11.47 -18.04 6.09
N ALA A 191 -11.70 -18.07 7.39
CA ALA A 191 -13.01 -18.41 7.96
C ALA A 191 -14.09 -17.46 7.46
N TRP A 192 -13.86 -16.14 7.57
CA TRP A 192 -14.81 -15.14 7.10
C TRP A 192 -15.09 -15.25 5.60
N ALA A 193 -14.06 -15.43 4.79
CA ALA A 193 -14.21 -15.55 3.34
C ALA A 193 -15.02 -16.78 2.90
N ARG A 194 -14.91 -17.89 3.65
CA ARG A 194 -15.76 -19.08 3.38
C ARG A 194 -17.22 -18.84 3.69
N GLU A 195 -17.51 -18.18 4.81
CA GLU A 195 -18.87 -17.87 5.25
C GLU A 195 -19.52 -16.77 4.40
N HIS A 196 -18.73 -15.82 3.88
CA HIS A 196 -19.16 -14.63 3.13
C HIS A 196 -18.63 -14.62 1.69
N LYS A 197 -18.59 -15.80 1.04
CA LYS A 197 -18.00 -15.94 -0.30
C LYS A 197 -18.66 -15.01 -1.33
N ALA A 198 -19.99 -14.91 -1.31
CA ALA A 198 -20.73 -14.09 -2.26
C ALA A 198 -20.44 -12.60 -2.05
N GLU A 199 -20.39 -12.16 -0.80
CA GLU A 199 -20.10 -10.77 -0.44
C GLU A 199 -18.66 -10.39 -0.80
N LEU A 200 -17.67 -11.29 -0.60
CA LEU A 200 -16.29 -11.04 -0.99
C LEU A 200 -16.15 -10.91 -2.52
N ILE A 201 -16.82 -11.77 -3.29
CA ILE A 201 -16.83 -11.69 -4.75
C ILE A 201 -17.49 -10.37 -5.22
N ALA A 202 -18.62 -9.99 -4.61
CA ALA A 202 -19.31 -8.74 -4.92
C ALA A 202 -18.45 -7.51 -4.56
N PHE A 203 -17.75 -7.54 -3.43
CA PHE A 203 -16.77 -6.51 -3.06
C PHE A 203 -15.68 -6.34 -4.13
N ILE A 204 -15.10 -7.45 -4.60
CA ILE A 204 -14.07 -7.44 -5.63
C ILE A 204 -14.63 -6.88 -6.95
N ARG A 205 -15.86 -7.26 -7.35
CA ARG A 205 -16.51 -6.74 -8.56
C ARG A 205 -16.69 -5.22 -8.51
N GLY A 206 -17.23 -4.69 -7.41
CA GLY A 206 -17.39 -3.24 -7.24
C GLY A 206 -16.05 -2.48 -7.25
N TYR A 207 -15.02 -3.06 -6.64
CA TYR A 207 -13.67 -2.50 -6.69
C TYR A 207 -13.09 -2.51 -8.12
N ASN A 208 -13.27 -3.61 -8.87
CA ASN A 208 -12.81 -3.73 -10.25
C ASN A 208 -13.50 -2.71 -11.17
N GLN A 209 -14.79 -2.52 -10.97
CA GLN A 209 -15.56 -1.53 -11.73
C GLN A 209 -15.07 -0.11 -11.46
N ALA A 210 -14.79 0.21 -10.20
CA ALA A 210 -14.21 1.50 -9.82
C ALA A 210 -12.81 1.71 -10.42
N TYR A 211 -11.99 0.68 -10.45
CA TYR A 211 -10.68 0.74 -11.07
C TYR A 211 -10.76 1.00 -12.58
N ALA A 212 -11.63 0.26 -13.28
CA ALA A 212 -11.88 0.46 -14.71
C ALA A 212 -12.43 1.86 -15.01
N TRP A 213 -13.32 2.38 -14.16
CA TRP A 213 -13.85 3.73 -14.29
C TRP A 213 -12.75 4.81 -14.15
N LEU A 214 -11.78 4.61 -13.27
CA LEU A 214 -10.62 5.51 -13.12
C LEU A 214 -9.64 5.47 -14.30
N GLN A 215 -9.67 4.39 -15.09
CA GLN A 215 -8.84 4.26 -16.30
C GLN A 215 -9.41 5.01 -17.50
N ASP A 216 -10.69 5.35 -17.47
CA ASP A 216 -11.34 6.13 -18.54
C ASP A 216 -11.01 7.63 -18.36
N GLY A 217 -10.27 8.19 -19.31
CA GLY A 217 -9.89 9.59 -19.32
C GLY A 217 -11.07 10.56 -19.30
N ALA A 218 -12.26 10.14 -19.76
CA ALA A 218 -13.47 10.96 -19.70
C ALA A 218 -13.91 11.24 -18.27
N ASN A 219 -13.51 10.42 -17.32
CA ASN A 219 -13.87 10.51 -15.91
C ASN A 219 -12.89 11.35 -15.08
N GLN A 220 -11.82 11.86 -15.66
CA GLN A 220 -10.71 12.50 -14.93
C GLN A 220 -11.19 13.62 -13.99
N ALA A 221 -12.03 14.54 -14.45
CA ALA A 221 -12.51 15.66 -13.63
C ALA A 221 -13.36 15.18 -12.45
N ALA A 222 -14.25 14.21 -12.70
CA ALA A 222 -15.09 13.62 -11.66
C ALA A 222 -14.25 12.80 -10.67
N ALA A 223 -13.23 12.08 -11.14
CA ALA A 223 -12.30 11.35 -10.29
C ALA A 223 -11.57 12.26 -9.31
N ILE A 224 -11.04 13.38 -9.80
CA ILE A 224 -10.36 14.38 -8.97
C ILE A 224 -11.28 14.92 -7.88
N ALA A 225 -12.54 15.22 -8.22
CA ALA A 225 -13.53 15.72 -7.27
C ALA A 225 -13.90 14.70 -6.16
N MET A 226 -13.61 13.41 -6.35
CA MET A 226 -13.86 12.35 -5.35
C MET A 226 -12.69 12.15 -4.38
N LEU A 227 -11.54 12.79 -4.63
CA LEU A 227 -10.45 12.74 -3.63
C LEU A 227 -10.90 13.45 -2.35
N PRO A 228 -10.63 12.88 -1.18
CA PRO A 228 -10.96 13.52 0.09
C PRO A 228 -10.32 14.92 0.18
N ALA A 229 -11.13 15.93 0.51
CA ALA A 229 -10.67 17.32 0.62
C ALA A 229 -9.50 17.48 1.62
N ARG A 230 -9.45 16.62 2.65
CA ARG A 230 -8.38 16.60 3.64
C ARG A 230 -7.00 16.19 3.11
N LEU A 231 -6.95 15.59 1.91
CA LEU A 231 -5.66 15.30 1.25
C LEU A 231 -5.02 16.55 0.65
N ASP A 232 -5.76 17.68 0.59
CA ASP A 232 -5.28 18.96 0.09
C ASP A 232 -4.42 18.82 -1.19
N THR A 233 -4.95 18.06 -2.16
CA THR A 233 -4.22 17.69 -3.36
C THR A 233 -4.47 18.71 -4.45
N PRO A 234 -3.44 19.45 -4.90
CA PRO A 234 -3.56 20.33 -6.06
C PRO A 234 -4.05 19.56 -7.30
N ALA A 235 -4.87 20.21 -8.14
CA ALA A 235 -5.48 19.54 -9.29
C ALA A 235 -4.46 18.95 -10.26
N ASP A 236 -3.35 19.64 -10.49
CA ASP A 236 -2.25 19.17 -11.34
C ASP A 236 -1.53 17.95 -10.76
N ALA A 237 -1.33 17.91 -9.43
CA ALA A 237 -0.79 16.76 -8.73
C ALA A 237 -1.76 15.55 -8.79
N ALA A 238 -3.06 15.80 -8.67
CA ALA A 238 -4.08 14.77 -8.82
C ALA A 238 -4.10 14.17 -10.24
N VAL A 239 -4.02 15.03 -11.28
CA VAL A 239 -3.92 14.59 -12.68
C VAL A 239 -2.68 13.72 -12.91
N GLN A 240 -1.51 14.15 -12.44
CA GLN A 240 -0.27 13.39 -12.58
C GLN A 240 -0.36 12.03 -11.86
N ALA A 241 -0.94 12.01 -10.66
CA ALA A 241 -1.13 10.80 -9.91
C ALA A 241 -2.10 9.82 -10.60
N LEU A 242 -3.22 10.33 -11.13
CA LEU A 242 -4.19 9.56 -11.90
C LEU A 242 -3.52 8.90 -13.12
N GLN A 243 -2.82 9.68 -13.91
CA GLN A 243 -2.11 9.20 -15.08
C GLN A 243 -1.04 8.16 -14.75
N ARG A 244 -0.25 8.38 -13.69
CA ARG A 244 0.81 7.45 -13.29
C ARG A 244 0.28 6.10 -12.83
N ILE A 245 -0.81 6.07 -12.07
CA ILE A 245 -1.31 4.86 -11.42
C ILE A 245 -2.33 4.12 -12.28
N PHE A 246 -3.27 4.85 -12.89
CA PHE A 246 -4.41 4.24 -13.58
C PHE A 246 -4.27 4.16 -15.10
N SER A 247 -3.20 4.69 -15.71
CA SER A 247 -2.90 4.45 -17.12
C SER A 247 -2.47 3.01 -17.45
N ARG A 248 -2.22 2.20 -16.44
CA ARG A 248 -1.74 0.83 -16.56
C ARG A 248 -2.87 -0.17 -16.30
N PRO A 249 -2.77 -1.42 -16.84
CA PRO A 249 -3.68 -2.49 -16.46
C PRO A 249 -3.73 -2.65 -14.95
N ARG A 250 -4.87 -3.11 -14.45
CA ARG A 250 -5.02 -3.39 -13.03
C ARG A 250 -3.91 -4.33 -12.54
N PRO A 251 -3.25 -3.99 -11.43
CA PRO A 251 -2.17 -4.78 -10.90
C PRO A 251 -2.64 -6.17 -10.44
N ARG A 252 -1.83 -7.19 -10.77
CA ARG A 252 -2.04 -8.57 -10.30
C ARG A 252 -0.92 -8.92 -9.34
N ILE A 253 -1.28 -9.44 -8.18
CA ILE A 253 -0.31 -10.03 -7.28
C ILE A 253 0.21 -11.34 -7.88
N THR A 254 1.52 -11.58 -7.79
CA THR A 254 2.17 -12.78 -8.30
C THR A 254 2.75 -13.59 -7.14
N GLU A 255 2.86 -14.90 -7.34
CA GLU A 255 3.53 -15.79 -6.38
C GLU A 255 4.97 -15.36 -6.14
N ASP A 256 5.69 -14.95 -7.18
CA ASP A 256 7.06 -14.48 -7.06
C ASP A 256 7.16 -13.22 -6.17
N GLY A 257 6.24 -12.27 -6.35
CA GLY A 257 6.17 -11.08 -5.50
C GLY A 257 5.91 -11.44 -4.02
N VAL A 258 4.99 -12.35 -3.76
CA VAL A 258 4.72 -12.83 -2.39
C VAL A 258 5.92 -13.59 -1.83
N ARG A 259 6.63 -14.38 -2.64
CA ARG A 259 7.87 -15.07 -2.23
C ARG A 259 8.95 -14.07 -1.83
N GLN A 260 9.17 -13.02 -2.63
CA GLN A 260 10.14 -11.96 -2.29
C GLN A 260 9.79 -11.25 -0.98
N ALA A 261 8.51 -10.98 -0.74
CA ALA A 261 8.07 -10.39 0.51
C ALA A 261 8.28 -11.33 1.71
N ALA A 262 7.98 -12.62 1.54
CA ALA A 262 8.24 -13.62 2.56
C ALA A 262 9.74 -13.72 2.88
N GLU A 263 10.62 -13.65 1.89
CA GLU A 263 12.08 -13.64 2.10
C GLU A 263 12.53 -12.47 2.98
N LEU A 264 12.01 -11.26 2.72
CA LEU A 264 12.32 -10.09 3.54
C LEU A 264 11.83 -10.27 4.99
N VAL A 265 10.64 -10.82 5.18
CA VAL A 265 10.11 -11.07 6.52
C VAL A 265 10.98 -12.09 7.26
N TRP A 266 11.41 -13.18 6.62
CA TRP A 266 12.32 -14.16 7.23
C TRP A 266 13.67 -13.58 7.60
N MET A 267 14.23 -12.72 6.75
CA MET A 267 15.48 -12.01 7.06
C MET A 267 15.35 -11.09 8.27
N ALA A 268 14.20 -10.44 8.43
CA ALA A 268 13.97 -9.48 9.51
C ALA A 268 13.61 -10.14 10.84
N GLU A 269 12.74 -11.16 10.81
CA GLU A 269 12.19 -11.80 12.01
C GLU A 269 13.04 -12.99 12.50
N GLN A 270 13.93 -13.51 11.65
CA GLN A 270 14.79 -14.66 11.96
C GLN A 270 14.00 -15.89 12.47
N PHE A 271 12.86 -16.16 11.83
CA PHE A 271 12.04 -17.32 12.17
C PHE A 271 12.84 -18.63 12.10
N SER A 272 12.63 -19.51 13.05
CA SER A 272 13.28 -20.83 13.11
C SER A 272 12.64 -21.88 12.20
N GLN A 273 11.35 -21.73 11.87
CA GLN A 273 10.63 -22.61 10.95
C GLN A 273 10.99 -22.33 9.50
N ALA A 274 10.77 -23.32 8.65
CA ALA A 274 10.93 -23.15 7.21
C ALA A 274 9.91 -22.14 6.67
N LYS A 275 10.35 -21.31 5.71
CA LYS A 275 9.50 -20.35 5.01
C LYS A 275 8.41 -21.09 4.24
N GLY A 276 7.18 -20.59 4.35
CA GLY A 276 6.03 -21.12 3.60
C GLY A 276 6.09 -20.77 2.12
N GLU A 277 5.42 -21.58 1.30
CA GLU A 277 5.17 -21.28 -0.11
C GLU A 277 4.09 -20.19 -0.25
N PRO A 278 4.04 -19.44 -1.36
CA PRO A 278 3.08 -18.35 -1.58
C PRO A 278 1.61 -18.74 -1.35
N ALA A 279 1.20 -19.96 -1.69
CA ALA A 279 -0.15 -20.48 -1.44
C ALA A 279 -0.55 -20.49 0.04
N LYS A 280 0.41 -20.45 0.96
CA LYS A 280 0.12 -20.29 2.39
C LYS A 280 -0.44 -18.90 2.70
N TYR A 281 -0.06 -17.89 1.94
CA TYR A 281 -0.36 -16.47 2.22
C TYR A 281 -1.41 -15.89 1.29
N MET A 282 -1.67 -16.51 0.13
CA MET A 282 -2.58 -15.98 -0.88
C MET A 282 -3.53 -17.05 -1.42
N ASP A 283 -4.73 -16.61 -1.83
CA ASP A 283 -5.71 -17.39 -2.56
C ASP A 283 -6.46 -16.44 -3.51
N LEU A 284 -6.20 -16.56 -4.80
CA LEU A 284 -6.79 -15.71 -5.84
C LEU A 284 -8.09 -16.28 -6.44
N SER A 285 -8.61 -17.40 -5.92
CA SER A 285 -9.83 -18.04 -6.45
C SER A 285 -11.06 -17.11 -6.37
N TYR A 286 -11.14 -16.27 -5.34
CA TYR A 286 -12.20 -15.27 -5.19
C TYR A 286 -12.08 -14.16 -6.24
N LEU A 287 -10.87 -13.72 -6.56
CA LEU A 287 -10.61 -12.75 -7.62
C LEU A 287 -10.98 -13.32 -8.98
N GLN A 288 -10.57 -14.55 -9.27
CA GLN A 288 -10.91 -15.25 -10.51
C GLN A 288 -12.43 -15.40 -10.67
N ALA A 289 -13.13 -15.76 -9.60
CA ALA A 289 -14.60 -15.84 -9.59
C ALA A 289 -15.30 -14.48 -9.74
N ALA A 290 -14.64 -13.39 -9.44
CA ALA A 290 -15.19 -12.05 -9.64
C ALA A 290 -14.97 -11.53 -11.07
N GLU A 291 -13.95 -12.04 -11.76
CA GLU A 291 -13.59 -11.67 -13.15
C GLU A 291 -14.30 -12.53 -14.21
N GLY A 292 -14.79 -13.71 -13.86
CA GLY A 292 -15.60 -14.61 -14.70
C GLY A 292 -17.08 -14.34 -14.57
#